data_728b318885a23512f486f99137ba6552
#
_entry.id   728b318885a23512f486f99137ba6552
#
_cell.length_a   1.000
_cell.length_b   1.000
_cell.length_c   1.000
_cell.angle_alpha   90.00
_cell.angle_beta   90.00
_cell.angle_gamma   90.00
#
_symmetry.space_group_name_H-M   'P 1'
#
loop_
_entity.id
_entity.type
_entity.pdbx_description
1 polymer ?
#
loop_
_entity_poly.entity_id
_entity_poly.type
_entity_poly.pdbx_seq_one_letter_code
_entity_poly.pdbx_strand_id
1 'polypeptide(L)'
;MNSLLLSLMLLTLGLVPALGRPALQSADGPIVLPPELARVLTDYEACWKAGDAAALARLFTDDGFVLPPGQPLVRGRAAIQKLYTGPGSPLSLRAFAYAMHGNVGYIIGGFSPERGTPDEGKFTLTLRKDKHGRWLIVSDMDNFNRRRP
;
A
#
# COMPACT_ATOMS: atom_id res chain seq x y z
N MET A 1 30.28 31.51 -61.48
CA MET A 1 31.08 31.31 -60.23
C MET A 1 30.05 31.09 -59.13
N ASN A 2 29.88 29.80 -58.76
CA ASN A 2 28.81 29.35 -57.87
C ASN A 2 29.32 29.31 -56.43
N SER A 3 28.70 30.08 -55.54
CA SER A 3 28.93 29.96 -54.11
C SER A 3 27.88 29.02 -53.50
N LEU A 4 28.32 27.84 -53.08
CA LEU A 4 27.54 26.90 -52.27
C LEU A 4 27.49 27.37 -50.81
N LEU A 5 26.30 27.73 -50.33
CA LEU A 5 26.04 27.94 -48.91
C LEU A 5 25.71 26.59 -48.26
N LEU A 6 26.62 26.09 -47.45
CA LEU A 6 26.47 24.88 -46.65
C LEU A 6 25.69 25.24 -45.38
N SER A 7 24.40 24.86 -45.33
CA SER A 7 23.56 25.06 -44.16
C SER A 7 23.82 23.96 -43.13
N LEU A 8 24.47 24.33 -42.04
CA LEU A 8 24.78 23.43 -40.90
C LEU A 8 23.54 23.33 -40.03
N MET A 9 22.78 22.23 -40.12
CA MET A 9 21.62 21.93 -39.26
C MET A 9 22.15 21.36 -37.95
N LEU A 10 22.10 22.17 -36.88
CA LEU A 10 22.37 21.70 -35.52
C LEU A 10 21.23 20.87 -35.05
N LEU A 11 21.43 19.55 -34.94
CA LEU A 11 20.50 18.62 -34.32
C LEU A 11 20.64 18.74 -32.80
N THR A 12 19.75 19.46 -32.13
CA THR A 12 19.68 19.50 -30.67
C THR A 12 19.07 18.21 -30.17
N LEU A 13 19.93 17.31 -29.70
CA LEU A 13 19.50 16.09 -28.99
C LEU A 13 18.86 16.50 -27.65
N GLY A 14 17.53 16.57 -27.60
CA GLY A 14 16.81 16.82 -26.37
C GLY A 14 17.05 15.69 -25.36
N LEU A 15 17.72 16.01 -24.27
CA LEU A 15 17.87 15.14 -23.11
C LEU A 15 16.48 14.92 -22.47
N VAL A 16 15.83 13.80 -22.79
CA VAL A 16 14.60 13.38 -22.12
C VAL A 16 15.00 12.94 -20.70
N PRO A 17 14.47 13.59 -19.63
CA PRO A 17 14.75 13.14 -18.29
C PRO A 17 14.21 11.72 -18.14
N ALA A 18 15.09 10.79 -17.78
CA ALA A 18 14.71 9.42 -17.46
C ALA A 18 13.72 9.47 -16.29
N LEU A 19 12.45 9.22 -16.57
CA LEU A 19 11.44 8.95 -15.55
C LEU A 19 11.97 7.79 -14.69
N GLY A 20 12.35 8.12 -13.46
CA GLY A 20 12.86 7.14 -12.51
C GLY A 20 11.89 5.97 -12.40
N ARG A 21 12.35 4.79 -12.81
CA ARG A 21 11.61 3.54 -12.59
C ARG A 21 11.43 3.40 -11.09
N PRO A 22 10.20 3.15 -10.59
CA PRO A 22 10.03 2.81 -9.19
C PRO A 22 10.91 1.60 -8.89
N ALA A 23 11.80 1.74 -7.91
CA ALA A 23 12.64 0.66 -7.47
C ALA A 23 11.76 -0.44 -6.89
N LEU A 24 11.57 -1.52 -7.63
CA LEU A 24 11.06 -2.78 -7.10
C LEU A 24 12.17 -3.33 -6.18
N GLN A 25 12.09 -3.00 -4.92
CA GLN A 25 12.90 -3.65 -3.90
C GLN A 25 12.25 -5.00 -3.59
N SER A 26 12.66 -6.03 -4.32
CA SER A 26 12.47 -7.42 -3.89
C SER A 26 13.49 -7.69 -2.81
N ALA A 27 13.06 -7.77 -1.56
CA ALA A 27 13.92 -8.12 -0.47
C ALA A 27 13.47 -9.46 0.12
N ASP A 28 14.40 -10.39 0.26
CA ASP A 28 14.24 -11.58 1.10
C ASP A 28 14.18 -11.24 2.61
N GLY A 29 13.87 -9.99 2.94
CA GLY A 29 13.79 -9.47 4.29
C GLY A 29 12.81 -8.30 4.43
N PRO A 30 12.47 -7.90 5.66
CA PRO A 30 11.58 -6.76 5.90
C PRO A 30 12.22 -5.47 5.36
N ILE A 31 11.46 -4.73 4.56
CA ILE A 31 11.87 -3.44 4.02
C ILE A 31 11.46 -2.32 4.98
N VAL A 32 12.24 -1.23 4.97
CA VAL A 32 11.89 -0.02 5.71
C VAL A 32 10.99 0.85 4.83
N LEU A 33 9.78 1.09 5.29
CA LEU A 33 8.83 1.98 4.62
C LEU A 33 9.17 3.45 4.88
N PRO A 34 8.87 4.38 3.95
CA PRO A 34 8.81 5.80 4.25
C PRO A 34 7.86 6.06 5.43
N PRO A 35 8.15 7.06 6.30
CA PRO A 35 7.38 7.30 7.52
C PRO A 35 5.87 7.42 7.31
N GLU A 36 5.45 8.05 6.22
CA GLU A 36 4.04 8.21 5.89
C GLU A 36 3.33 6.89 5.53
N LEU A 37 4.04 5.91 4.96
CA LEU A 37 3.50 4.57 4.70
C LEU A 37 3.63 3.66 5.92
N ALA A 38 4.73 3.78 6.67
CA ALA A 38 4.91 3.03 7.91
C ALA A 38 3.75 3.29 8.88
N ARG A 39 3.30 4.55 8.96
CA ARG A 39 2.15 4.95 9.78
C ARG A 39 0.87 4.22 9.41
N VAL A 40 0.62 3.92 8.13
CA VAL A 40 -0.57 3.16 7.71
C VAL A 40 -0.61 1.80 8.39
N LEU A 41 0.52 1.09 8.43
CA LEU A 41 0.60 -0.23 9.08
C LEU A 41 0.52 -0.12 10.61
N THR A 42 1.22 0.85 11.21
CA THR A 42 1.21 1.01 12.67
C THR A 42 -0.14 1.44 13.21
N ASP A 43 -0.84 2.33 12.52
CA ASP A 43 -2.20 2.75 12.88
C ASP A 43 -3.18 1.57 12.74
N TYR A 44 -3.04 0.76 11.67
CA TYR A 44 -3.84 -0.44 11.48
C TYR A 44 -3.65 -1.44 12.61
N GLU A 45 -2.38 -1.78 12.95
CA GLU A 45 -2.06 -2.67 14.08
C GLU A 45 -2.64 -2.16 15.40
N ALA A 46 -2.52 -0.86 15.66
CA ALA A 46 -3.01 -0.26 16.90
C ALA A 46 -4.54 -0.36 17.03
N CYS A 47 -5.28 0.00 15.95
CA CYS A 47 -6.73 -0.10 15.92
C CYS A 47 -7.21 -1.55 16.04
N TRP A 48 -6.55 -2.47 15.34
CA TRP A 48 -6.85 -3.90 15.41
C TRP A 48 -6.67 -4.48 16.81
N LYS A 49 -5.50 -4.23 17.43
CA LYS A 49 -5.20 -4.70 18.79
C LYS A 49 -6.17 -4.15 19.84
N ALA A 50 -6.61 -2.90 19.65
CA ALA A 50 -7.58 -2.26 20.54
C ALA A 50 -9.02 -2.76 20.32
N GLY A 51 -9.33 -3.47 19.22
CA GLY A 51 -10.70 -3.79 18.83
C GLY A 51 -11.51 -2.54 18.43
N ASP A 52 -10.81 -1.42 18.10
CA ASP A 52 -11.47 -0.17 17.69
C ASP A 52 -11.83 -0.20 16.20
N ALA A 53 -12.92 -0.88 15.89
CA ALA A 53 -13.43 -1.01 14.54
C ALA A 53 -13.76 0.35 13.89
N ALA A 54 -14.19 1.35 14.69
CA ALA A 54 -14.49 2.68 14.19
C ALA A 54 -13.20 3.43 13.78
N ALA A 55 -12.15 3.36 14.59
CA ALA A 55 -10.86 3.93 14.25
C ALA A 55 -10.26 3.23 13.01
N LEU A 56 -10.34 1.90 12.96
CA LEU A 56 -9.83 1.10 11.86
C LEU A 56 -10.55 1.46 10.54
N ALA A 57 -11.86 1.59 10.55
CA ALA A 57 -12.63 2.00 9.36
C ALA A 57 -12.25 3.41 8.87
N ARG A 58 -11.82 4.32 9.75
CA ARG A 58 -11.34 5.65 9.38
C ARG A 58 -9.97 5.64 8.66
N LEU A 59 -9.23 4.55 8.71
CA LEU A 59 -8.00 4.39 7.91
C LEU A 59 -8.31 4.18 6.42
N PHE A 60 -9.55 3.81 6.09
CA PHE A 60 -9.99 3.62 4.71
C PHE A 60 -10.55 4.91 4.10
N THR A 61 -10.55 4.97 2.76
CA THR A 61 -11.35 5.97 2.02
C THR A 61 -12.84 5.75 2.28
N ASP A 62 -13.70 6.74 2.04
CA ASP A 62 -15.14 6.63 2.29
C ASP A 62 -15.78 5.47 1.51
N ASP A 63 -15.26 5.22 0.31
CA ASP A 63 -15.67 4.18 -0.64
C ASP A 63 -14.74 2.95 -0.63
N GLY A 64 -13.89 2.83 0.39
CA GLY A 64 -12.86 1.78 0.49
C GLY A 64 -13.42 0.36 0.51
N PHE A 65 -12.55 -0.59 0.24
CA PHE A 65 -12.88 -2.01 0.11
C PHE A 65 -12.08 -2.87 1.09
N VAL A 66 -12.70 -3.93 1.58
CA VAL A 66 -12.02 -5.09 2.17
C VAL A 66 -12.42 -6.31 1.35
N LEU A 67 -11.44 -7.12 0.98
CA LEU A 67 -11.60 -8.36 0.24
C LEU A 67 -11.16 -9.53 1.13
N PRO A 68 -12.02 -9.94 2.09
CA PRO A 68 -11.65 -10.94 3.07
C PRO A 68 -11.61 -12.33 2.44
N PRO A 69 -10.72 -13.24 2.90
CA PRO A 69 -10.57 -14.56 2.31
C PRO A 69 -11.86 -15.38 2.44
N GLY A 70 -12.33 -15.91 1.31
CA GLY A 70 -13.50 -16.80 1.27
C GLY A 70 -14.85 -16.13 1.55
N GLN A 71 -14.91 -14.80 1.55
CA GLN A 71 -16.13 -14.03 1.77
C GLN A 71 -16.37 -13.02 0.63
N PRO A 72 -17.63 -12.56 0.45
CA PRO A 72 -17.91 -11.46 -0.46
C PRO A 72 -17.14 -10.18 -0.06
N LEU A 73 -16.81 -9.35 -1.04
CA LEU A 73 -16.20 -8.05 -0.79
C LEU A 73 -17.09 -7.17 0.10
N VAL A 74 -16.46 -6.36 0.93
CA VAL A 74 -17.10 -5.36 1.79
C VAL A 74 -16.71 -3.97 1.31
N ARG A 75 -17.66 -3.04 1.18
CA ARG A 75 -17.42 -1.70 0.66
C ARG A 75 -17.98 -0.62 1.57
N GLY A 76 -17.18 0.43 1.75
CA GLY A 76 -17.54 1.63 2.50
C GLY A 76 -17.33 1.51 4.00
N ARG A 77 -16.99 2.64 4.64
CA ARG A 77 -16.58 2.68 6.06
C ARG A 77 -17.56 2.02 7.02
N ALA A 78 -18.87 2.24 6.83
CA ALA A 78 -19.87 1.67 7.74
C ALA A 78 -19.88 0.14 7.69
N ALA A 79 -19.77 -0.45 6.49
CA ALA A 79 -19.72 -1.89 6.34
C ALA A 79 -18.37 -2.45 6.82
N ILE A 80 -17.26 -1.75 6.59
CA ILE A 80 -15.93 -2.10 7.09
C ILE A 80 -15.91 -2.08 8.61
N GLN A 81 -16.49 -1.05 9.25
CA GLN A 81 -16.60 -0.99 10.69
C GLN A 81 -17.39 -2.19 11.25
N LYS A 82 -18.51 -2.55 10.60
CA LYS A 82 -19.30 -3.71 10.99
C LYS A 82 -18.52 -5.02 10.85
N LEU A 83 -17.74 -5.18 9.76
CA LEU A 83 -16.90 -6.36 9.53
C LEU A 83 -15.87 -6.56 10.65
N TYR A 84 -15.24 -5.47 11.11
CA TYR A 84 -14.18 -5.51 12.12
C TYR A 84 -14.68 -5.37 13.56
N THR A 85 -16.00 -5.35 13.79
CA THR A 85 -16.56 -5.32 15.14
C THR A 85 -16.25 -6.64 15.86
N GLY A 86 -15.54 -6.55 16.97
CA GLY A 86 -15.14 -7.71 17.78
C GLY A 86 -14.02 -7.36 18.76
N PRO A 87 -13.59 -8.34 19.54
CA PRO A 87 -12.45 -8.15 20.44
C PRO A 87 -11.17 -7.99 19.61
N GLY A 88 -10.29 -7.12 20.06
CA GLY A 88 -8.94 -6.99 19.50
C GLY A 88 -8.14 -8.28 19.67
N SER A 89 -7.12 -8.43 18.83
CA SER A 89 -6.19 -9.55 18.90
C SER A 89 -4.77 -9.10 18.55
N PRO A 90 -3.74 -9.85 18.91
CA PRO A 90 -2.39 -9.57 18.48
C PRO A 90 -2.28 -9.56 16.95
N LEU A 91 -1.58 -8.56 16.41
CA LEU A 91 -1.31 -8.41 15.00
C LEU A 91 0.03 -7.70 14.80
N SER A 92 0.84 -8.21 13.91
CA SER A 92 2.06 -7.57 13.43
C SER A 92 2.07 -7.62 11.90
N LEU A 93 2.23 -6.45 11.28
CA LEU A 93 2.32 -6.27 9.83
C LEU A 93 3.76 -5.97 9.43
N ARG A 94 4.22 -6.58 8.36
CA ARG A 94 5.53 -6.26 7.78
C ARG A 94 5.44 -6.09 6.27
N ALA A 95 6.17 -5.12 5.72
CA ALA A 95 6.19 -4.86 4.30
C ALA A 95 7.28 -5.67 3.61
N PHE A 96 6.98 -6.19 2.40
CA PHE A 96 7.92 -6.81 1.47
C PHE A 96 8.22 -5.92 0.29
N ALA A 97 7.22 -5.15 -0.16
CA ALA A 97 7.34 -4.23 -1.28
C ALA A 97 6.38 -3.06 -1.12
N TYR A 98 6.72 -1.93 -1.71
CA TYR A 98 5.82 -0.79 -1.86
C TYR A 98 6.18 -0.01 -3.12
N ALA A 99 5.24 0.78 -3.60
CA ALA A 99 5.51 1.87 -4.53
C ALA A 99 4.54 3.02 -4.29
N MET A 100 4.98 4.22 -4.68
CA MET A 100 4.16 5.43 -4.65
C MET A 100 4.38 6.21 -5.94
N HIS A 101 3.29 6.75 -6.49
CA HIS A 101 3.36 7.70 -7.59
C HIS A 101 2.27 8.76 -7.41
N GLY A 102 2.66 10.01 -7.18
CA GLY A 102 1.73 11.08 -6.90
C GLY A 102 0.89 10.82 -5.64
N ASN A 103 -0.41 10.65 -5.82
CA ASN A 103 -1.36 10.41 -4.73
C ASN A 103 -1.85 8.97 -4.61
N VAL A 104 -1.24 8.02 -5.33
CA VAL A 104 -1.56 6.59 -5.26
C VAL A 104 -0.33 5.76 -4.89
N GLY A 105 -0.56 4.62 -4.28
CA GLY A 105 0.50 3.70 -3.89
C GLY A 105 -0.03 2.34 -3.48
N TYR A 106 0.89 1.45 -3.16
CA TYR A 106 0.56 0.15 -2.59
C TYR A 106 1.61 -0.30 -1.57
N ILE A 107 1.20 -1.21 -0.70
CA ILE A 107 2.08 -1.99 0.17
C ILE A 107 1.72 -3.46 -0.03
N ILE A 108 2.73 -4.30 -0.25
CA ILE A 108 2.61 -5.76 -0.21
C ILE A 108 3.32 -6.23 1.04
N GLY A 109 2.69 -7.11 1.81
CA GLY A 109 3.28 -7.54 3.07
C GLY A 109 2.77 -8.88 3.58
N GLY A 110 3.27 -9.24 4.75
CA GLY A 110 2.84 -10.38 5.52
C GLY A 110 2.31 -9.97 6.88
N PHE A 111 1.52 -10.84 7.49
CA PHE A 111 1.02 -10.64 8.83
C PHE A 111 1.24 -11.87 9.71
N SER A 112 1.46 -11.61 10.99
CA SER A 112 1.62 -12.62 12.03
C SER A 112 1.01 -12.12 13.33
N PRO A 113 0.76 -12.98 14.34
CA PRO A 113 0.29 -12.53 15.65
C PRO A 113 1.32 -11.67 16.36
N GLU A 114 2.60 -11.92 16.13
CA GLU A 114 3.69 -11.31 16.88
C GLU A 114 4.91 -11.04 15.99
N ARG A 115 5.58 -9.91 16.25
CA ARG A 115 6.79 -9.54 15.51
C ARG A 115 7.88 -10.59 15.68
N GLY A 116 8.48 -10.99 14.54
CA GLY A 116 9.55 -12.01 14.52
C GLY A 116 9.06 -13.44 14.44
N THR A 117 7.76 -13.69 14.47
CA THR A 117 7.19 -15.01 14.16
C THR A 117 6.95 -15.19 12.66
N PRO A 118 6.88 -16.45 12.17
CA PRO A 118 6.53 -16.70 10.77
C PRO A 118 5.17 -16.11 10.39
N ASP A 119 5.06 -15.60 9.16
CA ASP A 119 3.80 -15.06 8.68
C ASP A 119 2.72 -16.15 8.57
N GLU A 120 1.58 -15.87 9.14
CA GLU A 120 0.36 -16.68 8.96
C GLU A 120 -0.35 -16.37 7.64
N GLY A 121 -0.08 -15.22 7.07
CA GLY A 121 -0.66 -14.79 5.81
C GLY A 121 0.07 -13.62 5.17
N LYS A 122 -0.51 -13.15 4.09
CA LYS A 122 -0.02 -12.04 3.27
C LYS A 122 -1.17 -11.11 2.92
N PHE A 123 -0.81 -9.85 2.65
CA PHE A 123 -1.78 -8.81 2.27
C PHE A 123 -1.25 -7.92 1.16
N THR A 124 -2.16 -7.21 0.53
CA THR A 124 -1.87 -6.05 -0.30
C THR A 124 -2.83 -4.92 0.05
N LEU A 125 -2.27 -3.75 0.30
CA LEU A 125 -3.02 -2.52 0.47
C LEU A 125 -2.84 -1.65 -0.77
N THR A 126 -3.95 -1.19 -1.36
CA THR A 126 -3.94 -0.08 -2.31
C THR A 126 -4.23 1.20 -1.56
N LEU A 127 -3.44 2.24 -1.81
CA LEU A 127 -3.45 3.46 -1.03
C LEU A 127 -3.73 4.69 -1.91
N ARG A 128 -4.38 5.70 -1.32
CA ARG A 128 -4.58 7.00 -1.93
C ARG A 128 -4.42 8.11 -0.88
N LYS A 129 -3.73 9.20 -1.25
CA LYS A 129 -3.69 10.41 -0.41
C LYS A 129 -5.03 11.13 -0.44
N ASP A 130 -5.48 11.56 0.73
CA ASP A 130 -6.61 12.48 0.85
C ASP A 130 -6.18 13.93 0.56
N LYS A 131 -7.13 14.86 0.60
CA LYS A 131 -6.89 16.31 0.39
C LYS A 131 -5.95 16.95 1.43
N HIS A 132 -5.70 16.27 2.54
CA HIS A 132 -4.78 16.71 3.61
C HIS A 132 -3.41 16.02 3.52
N GLY A 133 -3.16 15.23 2.46
CA GLY A 133 -1.91 14.50 2.25
C GLY A 133 -1.76 13.22 3.08
N ARG A 134 -2.81 12.74 3.75
CA ARG A 134 -2.77 11.49 4.51
C ARG A 134 -3.04 10.31 3.59
N TRP A 135 -2.24 9.26 3.72
CA TRP A 135 -2.50 8.01 3.04
C TRP A 135 -3.67 7.27 3.69
N LEU A 136 -4.67 6.93 2.89
CA LEU A 136 -5.83 6.14 3.25
C LEU A 136 -5.87 4.86 2.42
N ILE A 137 -6.43 3.80 2.98
CA ILE A 137 -6.59 2.50 2.34
C ILE A 137 -7.78 2.56 1.37
N VAL A 138 -7.54 2.32 0.08
CA VAL A 138 -8.57 2.16 -0.93
C VAL A 138 -9.06 0.72 -0.94
N SER A 139 -8.13 -0.24 -0.88
CA SER A 139 -8.48 -1.65 -0.77
C SER A 139 -7.49 -2.39 0.12
N ASP A 140 -8.01 -3.33 0.88
CA ASP A 140 -7.28 -4.29 1.70
C ASP A 140 -7.68 -5.69 1.25
N MET A 141 -6.70 -6.44 0.76
CA MET A 141 -6.87 -7.86 0.43
C MET A 141 -5.87 -8.66 1.22
N ASP A 142 -6.35 -9.63 1.96
CA ASP A 142 -5.51 -10.56 2.71
C ASP A 142 -5.81 -12.02 2.37
N ASN A 143 -4.85 -12.89 2.69
CA ASN A 143 -5.00 -14.32 2.52
C ASN A 143 -4.08 -15.07 3.46
N PHE A 144 -4.57 -16.15 4.07
CA PHE A 144 -3.76 -17.04 4.91
C PHE A 144 -2.82 -17.89 4.07
N ASN A 145 -1.65 -18.22 4.63
CA ASN A 145 -0.67 -19.12 4.00
C ASN A 145 -1.09 -20.59 4.05
N ARG A 146 -1.97 -20.94 4.98
CA ARG A 146 -2.54 -22.28 5.11
C ARG A 146 -4.06 -22.20 5.10
N ARG A 147 -4.73 -23.20 4.52
CA ARG A 147 -6.18 -23.30 4.70
C ARG A 147 -6.42 -23.57 6.20
N ARG A 148 -7.26 -22.76 6.83
CA ARG A 148 -7.80 -23.16 8.12
C ARG A 148 -8.60 -24.44 7.94
N PRO A 149 -8.40 -25.44 8.80
CA PRO A 149 -9.18 -26.68 8.77
C PRO A 149 -10.68 -26.41 8.93
#